data_ad2170830f84353b67a39dc4fb695c3b
#
_entry.id   ad2170830f84353b67a39dc4fb695c3b
#
_cell.length_a   1.000
_cell.length_b   1.000
_cell.length_c   1.000
_cell.angle_alpha   90.00
_cell.angle_beta   90.00
_cell.angle_gamma   90.00
#
_symmetry.space_group_name_H-M   'P 1'
#
loop_
_entity.id
_entity.type
_entity.pdbx_description
1 polymer ?
#
loop_
_entity_poly.entity_id
_entity_poly.type
_entity_poly.pdbx_seq_one_letter_code
_entity_poly.pdbx_strand_id
1 'polypeptide(L)'
;MHDGHRTMNTDNDCTATLLSDADVIAAMREIPGYLDISPADFREVFQVAYVHALKRVRDSIRAADIMTRPAHCVGSDLDLIQAATLLAERGFSGAPVTDAAGRVVGVVSEKDFLAGMGVDRPIAFMDIIAHCLNHRGCMAVSLRNRKVSDIMTAPPLTAGVEATLGEISALFVDRHINRLPIVDAEGRPLGIVTRTNLVQSYCFTGQGVQS
;
A
#
# COMPACT_ATOMS: atom_id res chain seq x y z
N MET A 1 -6.90 32.15 24.29
CA MET A 1 -6.99 30.77 23.88
C MET A 1 -6.58 30.73 22.41
N HIS A 2 -5.31 30.44 22.15
CA HIS A 2 -4.74 30.36 20.80
C HIS A 2 -4.43 28.91 20.56
N ASP A 3 -5.23 28.32 19.69
CA ASP A 3 -5.02 26.95 19.20
C ASP A 3 -4.04 27.03 18.01
N GLY A 4 -2.79 26.68 18.29
CA GLY A 4 -1.74 26.61 17.29
C GLY A 4 -1.82 25.29 16.53
N HIS A 5 -2.45 25.29 15.37
CA HIS A 5 -2.35 24.19 14.41
C HIS A 5 -0.92 24.13 13.88
N ARG A 6 -0.14 23.24 14.47
CA ARG A 6 1.20 22.88 13.98
C ARG A 6 1.02 21.92 12.81
N THR A 7 1.05 22.46 11.59
CA THR A 7 1.18 21.65 10.37
C THR A 7 2.53 20.92 10.44
N MET A 8 2.47 19.62 10.71
CA MET A 8 3.65 18.73 10.57
C MET A 8 4.01 18.66 9.10
N ASN A 9 5.14 19.23 8.77
CA ASN A 9 5.79 19.07 7.47
C ASN A 9 6.46 17.69 7.47
N THR A 10 5.74 16.65 7.00
CA THR A 10 6.10 15.23 7.14
C THR A 10 7.27 14.80 6.27
N ASP A 11 7.71 15.62 5.31
CA ASP A 11 8.79 15.23 4.38
C ASP A 11 10.21 15.51 4.90
N ASN A 12 10.36 16.36 5.94
CA ASN A 12 11.67 16.79 6.43
C ASN A 12 12.13 16.06 7.72
N ASP A 13 11.24 15.35 8.38
CA ASP A 13 11.51 14.76 9.71
C ASP A 13 12.22 13.39 9.64
N CYS A 14 12.00 12.61 8.55
CA CYS A 14 12.65 11.31 8.37
C CYS A 14 14.14 11.41 8.03
N THR A 15 14.57 12.46 7.33
CA THR A 15 15.98 12.65 6.95
C THR A 15 16.82 13.19 8.10
N ALA A 16 16.25 14.01 8.97
CA ALA A 16 16.94 14.52 10.16
C ALA A 16 17.28 13.42 11.18
N THR A 17 16.50 12.32 11.18
CA THR A 17 16.71 11.18 12.09
C THR A 17 17.76 10.20 11.56
N LEU A 18 18.09 10.24 10.27
CA LEU A 18 18.99 9.27 9.61
C LEU A 18 20.45 9.67 9.62
N LEU A 19 20.80 10.94 9.83
CA LEU A 19 22.17 11.42 9.79
C LEU A 19 22.50 12.23 11.06
N SER A 20 23.35 11.68 11.91
CA SER A 20 23.85 12.38 13.09
C SER A 20 25.04 13.29 12.75
N ASP A 21 25.36 14.25 13.63
CA ASP A 21 26.57 15.08 13.50
C ASP A 21 27.83 14.23 13.47
N ALA A 22 27.86 13.13 14.21
CA ALA A 22 28.96 12.20 14.21
C ALA A 22 29.16 11.53 12.84
N ASP A 23 28.08 11.15 12.17
CA ASP A 23 28.14 10.54 10.83
C ASP A 23 28.67 11.53 9.80
N VAL A 24 28.21 12.80 9.87
CA VAL A 24 28.70 13.87 8.99
C VAL A 24 30.20 14.08 9.17
N ILE A 25 30.66 14.18 10.41
CA ILE A 25 32.09 14.39 10.72
C ILE A 25 32.92 13.17 10.28
N ALA A 26 32.42 11.96 10.49
CA ALA A 26 33.07 10.74 10.05
C ALA A 26 33.22 10.70 8.52
N ALA A 27 32.13 10.94 7.79
CA ALA A 27 32.13 10.99 6.32
C ALA A 27 33.09 12.06 5.77
N MET A 28 33.11 13.26 6.38
CA MET A 28 34.03 14.33 5.97
C MET A 28 35.50 13.95 6.14
N ARG A 29 35.84 13.11 7.16
CA ARG A 29 37.19 12.61 7.40
C ARG A 29 37.63 11.55 6.39
N GLU A 30 36.67 10.79 5.82
CA GLU A 30 36.94 9.76 4.84
C GLU A 30 37.18 10.33 3.43
N ILE A 31 36.72 11.56 3.16
CA ILE A 31 36.93 12.22 1.87
C ILE A 31 38.38 12.69 1.79
N PRO A 32 39.17 12.21 0.81
CA PRO A 32 40.56 12.64 0.66
C PRO A 32 40.63 14.09 0.18
N GLY A 33 41.41 14.91 0.88
CA GLY A 33 41.65 16.32 0.55
C GLY A 33 41.06 17.31 1.57
N TYR A 34 41.30 18.61 1.29
CA TYR A 34 40.73 19.66 2.14
C TYR A 34 39.32 20.02 1.67
N LEU A 35 38.37 19.91 2.60
CA LEU A 35 36.98 20.32 2.40
C LEU A 35 36.77 21.70 3.00
N ASP A 36 36.54 22.71 2.17
CA ASP A 36 36.19 24.08 2.58
C ASP A 36 34.69 24.23 2.75
N ILE A 37 34.11 23.41 3.64
CA ILE A 37 32.68 23.41 3.95
C ILE A 37 32.50 23.05 5.44
N SER A 38 31.57 23.75 6.11
CA SER A 38 31.23 23.41 7.48
C SER A 38 30.42 22.10 7.55
N PRO A 39 30.47 21.36 8.70
CA PRO A 39 29.61 20.18 8.89
C PRO A 39 28.10 20.48 8.75
N ALA A 40 27.68 21.70 9.10
CA ALA A 40 26.29 22.13 8.95
C ALA A 40 25.88 22.28 7.47
N ASP A 41 26.72 22.97 6.68
CA ASP A 41 26.47 23.17 5.26
C ASP A 41 26.55 21.83 4.49
N PHE A 42 27.51 20.97 4.87
CA PHE A 42 27.60 19.61 4.30
C PHE A 42 26.31 18.82 4.53
N ARG A 43 25.76 18.88 5.75
CA ARG A 43 24.48 18.22 6.06
C ARG A 43 23.34 18.76 5.21
N GLU A 44 23.24 20.09 5.05
CA GLU A 44 22.20 20.71 4.23
C GLU A 44 22.30 20.25 2.77
N VAL A 45 23.49 20.27 2.18
CA VAL A 45 23.73 19.76 0.82
C VAL A 45 23.35 18.28 0.71
N PHE A 46 23.78 17.46 1.69
CA PHE A 46 23.43 16.04 1.71
C PHE A 46 21.92 15.82 1.77
N GLN A 47 21.21 16.52 2.64
CA GLN A 47 19.74 16.38 2.78
C GLN A 47 19.03 16.71 1.47
N VAL A 48 19.40 17.81 0.83
CA VAL A 48 18.83 18.20 -0.46
C VAL A 48 19.13 17.16 -1.54
N ALA A 49 20.40 16.73 -1.65
CA ALA A 49 20.81 15.71 -2.61
C ALA A 49 20.09 14.37 -2.38
N TYR A 50 19.92 13.96 -1.14
CA TYR A 50 19.24 12.73 -0.76
C TYR A 50 17.76 12.75 -1.15
N VAL A 51 17.06 13.86 -0.89
CA VAL A 51 15.65 14.03 -1.32
C VAL A 51 15.52 13.92 -2.83
N HIS A 52 16.43 14.56 -3.59
CA HIS A 52 16.46 14.45 -5.05
C HIS A 52 16.73 13.01 -5.52
N ALA A 53 17.65 12.30 -4.85
CA ALA A 53 17.94 10.91 -5.17
C ALA A 53 16.74 9.99 -4.91
N LEU A 54 16.09 10.14 -3.75
CA LEU A 54 14.88 9.38 -3.42
C LEU A 54 13.74 9.65 -4.40
N LYS A 55 13.53 10.92 -4.77
CA LYS A 55 12.53 11.29 -5.77
C LYS A 55 12.81 10.59 -7.09
N ARG A 56 14.05 10.67 -7.59
CA ARG A 56 14.44 10.00 -8.84
C ARG A 56 14.18 8.50 -8.80
N VAL A 57 14.52 7.84 -7.69
CA VAL A 57 14.29 6.40 -7.52
C VAL A 57 12.79 6.09 -7.55
N ARG A 58 11.97 6.82 -6.79
CA ARG A 58 10.52 6.64 -6.78
C ARG A 58 9.88 6.87 -8.16
N ASP A 59 10.41 7.81 -8.92
CA ASP A 59 9.91 8.17 -10.24
C ASP A 59 10.41 7.20 -11.33
N SER A 60 11.47 6.41 -11.07
CA SER A 60 12.03 5.44 -12.04
C SER A 60 11.39 4.04 -11.95
N ILE A 61 10.89 3.64 -10.78
CA ILE A 61 10.27 2.33 -10.57
C ILE A 61 8.81 2.39 -11.00
N ARG A 62 8.37 1.44 -11.83
CA ARG A 62 7.02 1.36 -12.37
C ARG A 62 6.20 0.27 -11.68
N ALA A 63 4.86 0.37 -11.79
CA ALA A 63 3.96 -0.70 -11.37
C ALA A 63 4.35 -2.05 -11.98
N ALA A 64 4.77 -2.04 -13.25
CA ALA A 64 5.22 -3.24 -13.96
C ALA A 64 6.36 -3.97 -13.28
N ASP A 65 7.24 -3.26 -12.55
CA ASP A 65 8.44 -3.81 -11.90
C ASP A 65 8.13 -4.45 -10.56
N ILE A 66 7.07 -3.98 -9.88
CA ILE A 66 6.77 -4.36 -8.49
C ILE A 66 5.49 -5.16 -8.33
N MET A 67 4.59 -5.16 -9.33
CA MET A 67 3.31 -5.87 -9.23
C MET A 67 3.48 -7.38 -9.22
N THR A 68 2.63 -8.07 -8.48
CA THR A 68 2.46 -9.52 -8.57
C THR A 68 1.64 -9.88 -9.79
N ARG A 69 2.12 -10.80 -10.60
CA ARG A 69 1.47 -11.34 -11.81
C ARG A 69 1.32 -12.86 -11.73
N PRO A 70 0.23 -13.44 -12.26
CA PRO A 70 -0.99 -12.76 -12.68
C PRO A 70 -1.79 -12.24 -11.48
N ALA A 71 -2.67 -11.23 -11.70
CA ALA A 71 -3.65 -10.86 -10.69
C ALA A 71 -4.68 -11.99 -10.57
N HIS A 72 -4.83 -12.53 -9.36
CA HIS A 72 -5.91 -13.47 -9.08
C HIS A 72 -7.20 -12.69 -8.79
N CYS A 73 -8.18 -12.83 -9.66
CA CYS A 73 -9.46 -12.13 -9.58
C CYS A 73 -10.60 -13.05 -9.15
N VAL A 74 -11.67 -12.44 -8.65
CA VAL A 74 -12.95 -13.10 -8.39
C VAL A 74 -14.04 -12.47 -9.25
N GLY A 75 -15.03 -13.25 -9.70
CA GLY A 75 -16.16 -12.73 -10.44
C GLY A 75 -17.13 -11.93 -9.56
N SER A 76 -17.71 -10.85 -10.08
CA SER A 76 -18.67 -10.01 -9.36
C SER A 76 -19.96 -10.75 -9.00
N ASP A 77 -20.33 -11.75 -9.76
CA ASP A 77 -21.52 -12.60 -9.58
C ASP A 77 -21.28 -13.86 -8.73
N LEU A 78 -20.02 -14.10 -8.32
CA LEU A 78 -19.66 -15.24 -7.49
C LEU A 78 -20.31 -15.13 -6.10
N ASP A 79 -20.79 -16.26 -5.55
CA ASP A 79 -21.29 -16.33 -4.19
C ASP A 79 -20.18 -16.04 -3.17
N LEU A 80 -20.52 -15.31 -2.09
CA LEU A 80 -19.55 -14.95 -1.04
C LEU A 80 -18.92 -16.16 -0.36
N ILE A 81 -19.63 -17.28 -0.24
CA ILE A 81 -19.07 -18.52 0.30
C ILE A 81 -17.95 -19.04 -0.59
N GLN A 82 -18.18 -19.08 -1.90
CA GLN A 82 -17.19 -19.53 -2.88
C GLN A 82 -16.00 -18.56 -2.94
N ALA A 83 -16.27 -17.25 -2.92
CA ALA A 83 -15.22 -16.23 -2.91
C ALA A 83 -14.35 -16.33 -1.65
N ALA A 84 -14.96 -16.48 -0.47
CA ALA A 84 -14.23 -16.62 0.79
C ALA A 84 -13.37 -17.89 0.79
N THR A 85 -13.91 -19.02 0.31
CA THR A 85 -13.20 -20.30 0.21
C THR A 85 -11.99 -20.15 -0.72
N LEU A 86 -12.19 -19.57 -1.91
CA LEU A 86 -11.12 -19.35 -2.88
C LEU A 86 -9.99 -18.47 -2.34
N LEU A 87 -10.35 -17.38 -1.63
CA LEU A 87 -9.37 -16.48 -1.02
C LEU A 87 -8.61 -17.19 0.10
N ALA A 88 -9.30 -17.95 0.95
CA ALA A 88 -8.70 -18.68 2.07
C ALA A 88 -7.72 -19.77 1.59
N GLU A 89 -8.12 -20.58 0.60
CA GLU A 89 -7.26 -21.64 0.03
C GLU A 89 -5.97 -21.09 -0.57
N ARG A 90 -6.01 -19.86 -1.07
CA ARG A 90 -4.84 -19.17 -1.66
C ARG A 90 -4.07 -18.30 -0.68
N GLY A 91 -4.54 -18.14 0.54
CA GLY A 91 -3.95 -17.26 1.55
C GLY A 91 -4.04 -15.77 1.19
N PHE A 92 -5.06 -15.37 0.43
CA PHE A 92 -5.26 -13.98 0.01
C PHE A 92 -6.24 -13.26 0.94
N SER A 93 -5.85 -12.08 1.40
CA SER A 93 -6.73 -11.20 2.18
C SER A 93 -7.66 -10.34 1.31
N GLY A 94 -7.74 -10.60 -0.01
CA GLY A 94 -8.66 -9.99 -0.97
C GLY A 94 -8.12 -10.00 -2.39
N ALA A 95 -8.97 -9.64 -3.33
CA ALA A 95 -8.70 -9.72 -4.76
C ALA A 95 -9.40 -8.61 -5.56
N PRO A 96 -8.94 -8.29 -6.77
CA PRO A 96 -9.72 -7.55 -7.74
C PRO A 96 -10.99 -8.32 -8.13
N VAL A 97 -12.06 -7.58 -8.38
CA VAL A 97 -13.35 -8.14 -8.81
C VAL A 97 -13.55 -7.81 -10.28
N THR A 98 -13.90 -8.82 -11.09
CA THR A 98 -14.11 -8.65 -12.52
C THR A 98 -15.57 -8.89 -12.93
N ASP A 99 -16.00 -8.18 -13.96
CA ASP A 99 -17.26 -8.44 -14.65
C ASP A 99 -17.14 -9.63 -15.63
N ALA A 100 -18.25 -9.97 -16.31
CA ALA A 100 -18.28 -11.02 -17.31
C ALA A 100 -17.39 -10.73 -18.55
N ALA A 101 -17.04 -9.47 -18.79
CA ALA A 101 -16.12 -9.04 -19.85
C ALA A 101 -14.63 -9.10 -19.39
N GLY A 102 -14.37 -9.50 -18.15
CA GLY A 102 -13.03 -9.60 -17.57
C GLY A 102 -12.44 -8.26 -17.14
N ARG A 103 -13.24 -7.19 -17.05
CA ARG A 103 -12.79 -5.87 -16.60
C ARG A 103 -12.92 -5.75 -15.08
N VAL A 104 -11.98 -5.05 -14.46
CA VAL A 104 -12.00 -4.77 -13.01
C VAL A 104 -13.12 -3.78 -12.71
N VAL A 105 -14.10 -4.21 -11.91
CA VAL A 105 -15.28 -3.42 -11.51
C VAL A 105 -15.30 -3.12 -10.00
N GLY A 106 -14.44 -3.75 -9.23
CA GLY A 106 -14.33 -3.54 -7.79
C GLY A 106 -13.09 -4.21 -7.20
N VAL A 107 -12.99 -4.12 -5.88
CA VAL A 107 -12.04 -4.85 -5.06
C VAL A 107 -12.79 -5.43 -3.87
N VAL A 108 -12.53 -6.69 -3.54
CA VAL A 108 -13.08 -7.34 -2.34
C VAL A 108 -11.94 -7.70 -1.38
N SER A 109 -12.17 -7.51 -0.10
CA SER A 109 -11.19 -7.78 0.96
C SER A 109 -11.85 -8.28 2.24
N GLU A 110 -11.06 -8.78 3.18
CA GLU A 110 -11.52 -9.14 4.52
C GLU A 110 -12.36 -8.03 5.16
N LYS A 111 -11.99 -6.74 4.96
CA LYS A 111 -12.75 -5.60 5.49
C LYS A 111 -14.17 -5.54 4.93
N ASP A 112 -14.35 -5.88 3.67
CA ASP A 112 -15.66 -5.86 3.01
C ASP A 112 -16.54 -7.02 3.55
N PHE A 113 -15.96 -8.20 3.78
CA PHE A 113 -16.64 -9.29 4.45
C PHE A 113 -17.05 -8.90 5.88
N LEU A 114 -16.15 -8.27 6.64
CA LEU A 114 -16.44 -7.81 8.00
C LEU A 114 -17.57 -6.78 8.01
N ALA A 115 -17.50 -5.77 7.13
CA ALA A 115 -18.56 -4.76 6.99
C ALA A 115 -19.90 -5.39 6.58
N GLY A 116 -19.87 -6.38 5.68
CA GLY A 116 -21.03 -7.11 5.22
C GLY A 116 -21.74 -7.95 6.31
N MET A 117 -21.10 -8.20 7.45
CA MET A 117 -21.71 -8.89 8.60
C MET A 117 -22.70 -8.01 9.39
N GLY A 118 -22.93 -6.76 8.99
CA GLY A 118 -24.00 -5.92 9.53
C GLY A 118 -23.64 -5.15 10.81
N VAL A 119 -22.40 -4.77 10.97
CA VAL A 119 -21.96 -3.92 12.09
C VAL A 119 -21.63 -2.53 11.60
N ASP A 120 -22.34 -1.53 12.07
CA ASP A 120 -22.27 -0.11 11.65
C ASP A 120 -20.98 0.64 12.07
N ARG A 121 -19.95 -0.08 12.50
CA ARG A 121 -18.66 0.48 12.94
C ARG A 121 -17.49 -0.31 12.36
N PRO A 122 -16.28 0.27 12.27
CA PRO A 122 -15.09 -0.50 11.95
C PRO A 122 -14.91 -1.65 12.93
N ILE A 123 -15.08 -2.89 12.44
CA ILE A 123 -14.97 -4.10 13.27
C ILE A 123 -13.52 -4.54 13.27
N ALA A 124 -12.96 -4.71 14.46
CA ALA A 124 -11.74 -5.47 14.64
C ALA A 124 -12.06 -6.97 14.65
N PHE A 125 -11.11 -7.80 14.24
CA PHE A 125 -11.24 -9.26 14.31
C PHE A 125 -11.66 -9.74 15.72
N MET A 126 -11.17 -9.08 16.78
CA MET A 126 -11.52 -9.41 18.17
C MET A 126 -12.98 -9.10 18.51
N ASP A 127 -13.63 -8.16 17.85
CA ASP A 127 -15.08 -7.91 18.05
C ASP A 127 -15.90 -9.12 17.58
N ILE A 128 -15.48 -9.75 16.48
CA ILE A 128 -16.14 -10.97 15.97
C ILE A 128 -15.94 -12.11 16.93
N ILE A 129 -14.72 -12.32 17.41
CA ILE A 129 -14.43 -13.36 18.41
C ILE A 129 -15.27 -13.14 19.66
N ALA A 130 -15.30 -11.92 20.19
CA ALA A 130 -16.10 -11.58 21.36
C ALA A 130 -17.60 -11.84 21.13
N HIS A 131 -18.12 -11.48 19.94
CA HIS A 131 -19.51 -11.74 19.60
C HIS A 131 -19.80 -13.25 19.52
N CYS A 132 -18.94 -14.02 18.83
CA CYS A 132 -19.11 -15.47 18.71
C CYS A 132 -19.02 -16.19 20.05
N LEU A 133 -18.21 -15.71 21.00
CA LEU A 133 -18.10 -16.28 22.34
C LEU A 133 -19.29 -15.94 23.23
N ASN A 134 -19.92 -14.77 23.05
CA ASN A 134 -21.01 -14.29 23.88
C ASN A 134 -22.40 -14.65 23.36
N HIS A 135 -22.54 -14.97 22.06
CA HIS A 135 -23.83 -15.21 21.42
C HIS A 135 -23.88 -16.57 20.71
N ARG A 136 -25.05 -17.23 20.76
CA ARG A 136 -25.32 -18.44 19.98
C ARG A 136 -25.69 -18.06 18.54
N GLY A 137 -24.69 -17.85 17.68
CA GLY A 137 -24.91 -17.57 16.26
C GLY A 137 -23.67 -16.98 15.62
N CYS A 138 -23.43 -17.35 14.37
CA CYS A 138 -22.32 -16.79 13.60
C CYS A 138 -22.78 -15.55 12.84
N MET A 139 -22.12 -14.41 13.01
CA MET A 139 -22.41 -13.16 12.28
C MET A 139 -22.31 -13.33 10.77
N ALA A 140 -21.46 -14.27 10.31
CA ALA A 140 -21.29 -14.57 8.90
C ALA A 140 -22.54 -15.15 8.22
N VAL A 141 -23.58 -15.54 8.97
CA VAL A 141 -24.84 -16.02 8.40
C VAL A 141 -25.51 -14.97 7.52
N SER A 142 -25.35 -13.68 7.84
CA SER A 142 -25.86 -12.55 7.05
C SER A 142 -25.24 -12.45 5.64
N LEU A 143 -24.09 -13.08 5.43
CA LEU A 143 -23.40 -13.12 4.14
C LEU A 143 -23.87 -14.25 3.22
N ARG A 144 -24.65 -15.22 3.76
CA ARG A 144 -25.19 -16.31 2.95
C ARG A 144 -26.14 -15.75 1.90
N ASN A 145 -26.08 -16.34 0.72
CA ASN A 145 -26.90 -15.95 -0.45
C ASN A 145 -26.63 -14.54 -0.99
N ARG A 146 -25.50 -13.93 -0.61
CA ARG A 146 -25.02 -12.67 -1.20
C ARG A 146 -23.90 -12.94 -2.18
N LYS A 147 -23.74 -12.02 -3.15
CA LYS A 147 -22.69 -12.05 -4.15
C LYS A 147 -21.55 -11.11 -3.78
N VAL A 148 -20.42 -11.29 -4.44
CA VAL A 148 -19.25 -10.40 -4.31
C VAL A 148 -19.62 -8.95 -4.62
N SER A 149 -20.46 -8.73 -5.66
CA SER A 149 -20.98 -7.40 -6.01
C SER A 149 -21.73 -6.68 -4.90
N ASP A 150 -22.29 -7.42 -3.92
CA ASP A 150 -23.09 -6.84 -2.84
C ASP A 150 -22.25 -6.24 -1.71
N ILE A 151 -20.96 -6.59 -1.66
CA ILE A 151 -20.05 -6.14 -0.59
C ILE A 151 -18.76 -5.50 -1.10
N MET A 152 -18.40 -5.69 -2.38
CA MET A 152 -17.16 -5.15 -2.93
C MET A 152 -17.10 -3.63 -2.82
N THR A 153 -15.91 -3.08 -2.65
CA THR A 153 -15.67 -1.65 -2.81
C THR A 153 -15.67 -1.31 -4.31
N ALA A 154 -16.59 -0.46 -4.75
CA ALA A 154 -16.74 0.02 -6.12
C ALA A 154 -17.07 1.53 -6.14
N PRO A 155 -16.62 2.30 -7.17
CA PRO A 155 -15.74 1.89 -8.25
C PRO A 155 -14.31 1.58 -7.76
N PRO A 156 -13.57 0.71 -8.48
CA PRO A 156 -12.21 0.37 -8.09
C PRO A 156 -11.25 1.52 -8.34
N LEU A 157 -10.29 1.73 -7.41
CA LEU A 157 -9.08 2.46 -7.75
C LEU A 157 -8.16 1.52 -8.50
N THR A 158 -7.66 1.94 -9.66
CA THR A 158 -6.75 1.18 -10.51
C THR A 158 -5.62 2.07 -11.01
N ALA A 159 -4.54 1.47 -11.49
CA ALA A 159 -3.47 2.18 -12.18
C ALA A 159 -3.01 1.40 -13.41
N GLY A 160 -2.33 2.08 -14.34
CA GLY A 160 -1.66 1.43 -15.46
C GLY A 160 -0.28 0.92 -15.09
N VAL A 161 0.33 0.14 -15.98
CA VAL A 161 1.68 -0.45 -15.79
C VAL A 161 2.79 0.58 -15.63
N GLU A 162 2.59 1.78 -16.19
CA GLU A 162 3.57 2.88 -16.16
C GLU A 162 3.47 3.76 -14.91
N ALA A 163 2.48 3.52 -14.04
CA ALA A 163 2.36 4.27 -12.79
C ALA A 163 3.62 4.12 -11.95
N THR A 164 4.15 5.24 -11.45
CA THR A 164 5.40 5.26 -10.67
C THR A 164 5.18 4.76 -9.24
N LEU A 165 6.25 4.29 -8.61
CA LEU A 165 6.25 3.92 -7.18
C LEU A 165 5.76 5.10 -6.31
N GLY A 166 6.12 6.34 -6.67
CA GLY A 166 5.68 7.55 -5.98
C GLY A 166 4.17 7.74 -6.05
N GLU A 167 3.58 7.66 -7.26
CA GLU A 167 2.13 7.77 -7.47
C GLU A 167 1.36 6.67 -6.75
N ILE A 168 1.84 5.42 -6.84
CA ILE A 168 1.23 4.28 -6.16
C ILE A 168 1.28 4.47 -4.64
N SER A 169 2.42 4.89 -4.09
CA SER A 169 2.58 5.14 -2.66
C SER A 169 1.63 6.23 -2.16
N ALA A 170 1.46 7.31 -2.91
CA ALA A 170 0.51 8.37 -2.61
C ALA A 170 -0.93 7.83 -2.57
N LEU A 171 -1.34 7.04 -3.57
CA LEU A 171 -2.67 6.40 -3.59
C LEU A 171 -2.91 5.52 -2.36
N PHE A 172 -1.91 4.74 -1.92
CA PHE A 172 -2.03 3.89 -0.73
C PHE A 172 -2.25 4.69 0.56
N VAL A 173 -1.55 5.82 0.68
CA VAL A 173 -1.65 6.71 1.86
C VAL A 173 -2.94 7.52 1.81
N ASP A 174 -3.19 8.24 0.72
CA ASP A 174 -4.29 9.21 0.62
C ASP A 174 -5.67 8.53 0.59
N ARG A 175 -5.76 7.35 -0.04
CA ARG A 175 -6.99 6.59 -0.19
C ARG A 175 -7.14 5.46 0.82
N HIS A 176 -6.17 5.29 1.73
CA HIS A 176 -6.16 4.23 2.77
C HIS A 176 -6.41 2.82 2.20
N ILE A 177 -5.89 2.55 1.00
CA ILE A 177 -5.99 1.24 0.35
C ILE A 177 -4.83 0.34 0.71
N ASN A 178 -5.02 -0.97 0.59
CA ASN A 178 -4.01 -2.00 0.86
C ASN A 178 -3.62 -2.79 -0.40
N ARG A 179 -4.32 -2.54 -1.50
CA ARG A 179 -4.09 -3.19 -2.79
C ARG A 179 -4.61 -2.32 -3.92
N LEU A 180 -3.89 -2.35 -5.02
CA LEU A 180 -4.16 -1.57 -6.21
C LEU A 180 -4.09 -2.50 -7.43
N PRO A 181 -5.21 -2.81 -8.09
CA PRO A 181 -5.19 -3.52 -9.35
C PRO A 181 -4.49 -2.70 -10.42
N ILE A 182 -3.61 -3.35 -11.16
CA ILE A 182 -2.94 -2.77 -12.34
C ILE A 182 -3.65 -3.31 -13.57
N VAL A 183 -4.10 -2.42 -14.43
CA VAL A 183 -4.97 -2.74 -15.56
C VAL A 183 -4.39 -2.25 -16.89
N ASP A 184 -4.85 -2.85 -17.97
CA ASP A 184 -4.63 -2.35 -19.33
C ASP A 184 -5.60 -1.20 -19.70
N ALA A 185 -5.52 -0.73 -20.96
CA ALA A 185 -6.38 0.35 -21.47
C ALA A 185 -7.87 -0.04 -21.52
N GLU A 186 -8.18 -1.32 -21.60
CA GLU A 186 -9.53 -1.87 -21.60
C GLU A 186 -10.07 -2.14 -20.18
N GLY A 187 -9.26 -1.88 -19.14
CA GLY A 187 -9.60 -2.13 -17.74
C GLY A 187 -9.44 -3.58 -17.29
N ARG A 188 -8.73 -4.42 -18.05
CA ARG A 188 -8.46 -5.81 -17.70
C ARG A 188 -7.28 -5.93 -16.75
N PRO A 189 -7.33 -6.82 -15.76
CA PRO A 189 -6.27 -6.95 -14.76
C PRO A 189 -4.99 -7.55 -15.33
N LEU A 190 -3.89 -6.83 -15.21
CA LEU A 190 -2.55 -7.28 -15.58
C LEU A 190 -1.77 -7.77 -14.36
N GLY A 191 -2.00 -7.18 -13.20
CA GLY A 191 -1.33 -7.50 -11.94
C GLY A 191 -1.99 -6.80 -10.77
N ILE A 192 -1.37 -6.95 -9.61
CA ILE A 192 -1.80 -6.29 -8.37
C ILE A 192 -0.59 -5.79 -7.60
N VAL A 193 -0.65 -4.56 -7.11
CA VAL A 193 0.32 -4.02 -6.14
C VAL A 193 -0.31 -4.04 -4.75
N THR A 194 0.43 -4.53 -3.77
CA THR A 194 0.05 -4.60 -2.37
C THR A 194 1.04 -3.82 -1.50
N ARG A 195 0.73 -3.60 -0.22
CA ARG A 195 1.67 -3.00 0.73
C ARG A 195 2.98 -3.77 0.82
N THR A 196 2.94 -5.09 0.73
CA THR A 196 4.14 -5.94 0.74
C THR A 196 5.05 -5.63 -0.45
N ASN A 197 4.48 -5.46 -1.64
CA ASN A 197 5.27 -5.08 -2.82
C ASN A 197 5.94 -3.72 -2.64
N LEU A 198 5.24 -2.72 -2.04
CA LEU A 198 5.84 -1.42 -1.75
C LEU A 198 7.01 -1.54 -0.77
N VAL A 199 6.82 -2.25 0.36
CA VAL A 199 7.88 -2.45 1.36
C VAL A 199 9.10 -3.15 0.73
N GLN A 200 8.88 -4.20 -0.04
CA GLN A 200 9.95 -4.90 -0.73
C GLN A 200 10.71 -3.98 -1.70
N SER A 201 10.00 -3.17 -2.50
CA SER A 201 10.65 -2.25 -3.44
C SER A 201 11.55 -1.22 -2.74
N TYR A 202 11.15 -0.72 -1.56
CA TYR A 202 12.00 0.17 -0.76
C TYR A 202 13.22 -0.55 -0.16
N CYS A 203 13.10 -1.82 0.23
CA CYS A 203 14.24 -2.61 0.73
C CYS A 203 15.28 -2.89 -0.36
N PHE A 204 14.86 -3.16 -1.59
CA PHE A 204 15.77 -3.37 -2.71
C PHE A 204 16.58 -2.13 -3.09
N THR A 205 16.01 -0.93 -2.93
CA THR A 205 16.73 0.33 -3.18
C THR A 205 17.77 0.66 -2.12
N GLY A 206 17.64 0.11 -0.91
CA GLY A 206 18.63 0.28 0.18
C GLY A 206 19.85 -0.64 0.11
N GLN A 207 19.80 -1.72 -0.69
CA GLN A 207 20.93 -2.67 -0.81
C GLN A 207 21.88 -2.37 -1.97
N GLY A 208 21.62 -1.35 -2.77
CA GLY A 208 22.42 -0.98 -3.94
C GLY A 208 23.66 -0.13 -3.67
N VAL A 209 24.04 0.11 -2.41
CA VAL A 209 25.24 0.90 -2.04
C VAL A 209 26.25 -0.01 -1.32
N GLN A 210 26.64 -1.08 -1.99
CA GLN A 210 27.85 -1.84 -1.64
C GLN A 210 28.61 -2.18 -2.93
N SER A 211 29.45 -1.25 -3.37
CA SER A 211 30.61 -1.54 -4.22
C SER A 211 31.54 -0.33 -4.27
#